data_131905849417afdc7022bb019b91705d
#
_entry.id   131905849417afdc7022bb019b91705d
#
_cell.length_a   1.000
_cell.length_b   1.000
_cell.length_c   1.000
_cell.angle_alpha   90.00
_cell.angle_beta   90.00
_cell.angle_gamma   90.00
#
_symmetry.space_group_name_H-M   'P 1'
#
loop_
_entity.id
_entity.type
_entity.pdbx_description
1 polymer ?
#
loop_
_entity_poly.entity_id
_entity_poly.type
_entity_poly.pdbx_seq_one_letter_code
_entity_poly.pdbx_strand_id
1 'polypeptide(L)'
;MPNKRRFFAALLTALSLLSAWALAEIDLKPYEIESDRFTPVEILAPDMYLVLQDGSLNGVKQPTALVLLDHGQKVFEQRLPEEPSDDPHISYSLFVADENRYGLRTFDNSTYAACFQLLENGTLTQGFSIEGYPHFEPLPNCLCRLHRQNGMCFVERFDWDGILLSSTPVSEIEPTPYSGFTVLDDKSIAYIAWDINVSQDQYRLYHLRVSHDGKLLSSVPISLPNEVFSPMGAFSPNGGILSYTDAKLAGLREPYFSFLACSDTDGNLRFTKSLKAKNINLSVTQAVLRNDGSATIYGTAERSSKKLFRVFKLELDASGQILSRDVRDFTTRADYQYTVKLDPLGNAYVVTENENRIAIVPFEDLPVLDDIEFMLE
;
A
#
# COMPACT_ATOMS: atom_id res chain seq x y z
N MET A 1 -28.71 29.25 -49.74
CA MET A 1 -28.13 28.19 -48.89
C MET A 1 -27.41 28.73 -47.65
N PRO A 2 -28.08 29.37 -46.69
CA PRO A 2 -27.43 29.90 -45.49
C PRO A 2 -27.52 28.97 -44.26
N ASN A 3 -28.28 27.88 -44.28
CA ASN A 3 -28.55 27.13 -43.07
C ASN A 3 -27.45 26.08 -42.68
N LYS A 4 -26.61 25.66 -43.60
CA LYS A 4 -25.58 24.67 -43.30
C LYS A 4 -24.44 25.21 -42.41
N ARG A 5 -24.08 26.49 -42.57
CA ARG A 5 -23.00 27.09 -41.74
C ARG A 5 -23.44 27.33 -40.29
N ARG A 6 -24.72 27.65 -40.07
CA ARG A 6 -25.27 27.81 -38.70
C ARG A 6 -25.42 26.50 -37.97
N PHE A 7 -25.74 25.41 -38.70
CA PHE A 7 -25.82 24.06 -38.12
C PHE A 7 -24.45 23.54 -37.73
N PHE A 8 -23.42 23.75 -38.57
CA PHE A 8 -22.05 23.39 -38.24
C PHE A 8 -21.46 24.18 -37.06
N ALA A 9 -21.75 25.46 -36.96
CA ALA A 9 -21.34 26.29 -35.85
C ALA A 9 -22.01 25.84 -34.52
N ALA A 10 -23.30 25.54 -34.55
CA ALA A 10 -24.03 25.03 -33.39
C ALA A 10 -23.56 23.62 -32.96
N LEU A 11 -23.20 22.75 -33.92
CA LEU A 11 -22.66 21.44 -33.64
C LEU A 11 -21.25 21.50 -33.05
N LEU A 12 -20.39 22.40 -33.54
CA LEU A 12 -19.05 22.64 -32.98
C LEU A 12 -19.12 23.26 -31.58
N THR A 13 -20.08 24.15 -31.33
CA THR A 13 -20.30 24.73 -29.99
C THR A 13 -20.87 23.68 -29.02
N ALA A 14 -21.77 22.81 -29.48
CA ALA A 14 -22.28 21.70 -28.67
C ALA A 14 -21.19 20.64 -28.38
N LEU A 15 -20.33 20.34 -29.36
CA LEU A 15 -19.19 19.46 -29.18
C LEU A 15 -18.11 20.06 -28.27
N SER A 16 -17.86 21.36 -28.33
CA SER A 16 -16.95 22.02 -27.40
C SER A 16 -17.54 22.18 -25.99
N LEU A 17 -18.85 22.30 -25.85
CA LEU A 17 -19.54 22.26 -24.56
C LEU A 17 -19.56 20.84 -23.98
N LEU A 18 -19.76 19.82 -24.80
CA LEU A 18 -19.68 18.42 -24.37
C LEU A 18 -18.24 18.03 -23.99
N SER A 19 -17.21 18.52 -24.69
CA SER A 19 -15.82 18.32 -24.29
C SER A 19 -15.43 19.14 -23.05
N ALA A 20 -16.05 20.29 -22.83
CA ALA A 20 -15.87 21.06 -21.60
C ALA A 20 -16.62 20.44 -20.40
N TRP A 21 -17.70 19.69 -20.64
CA TRP A 21 -18.38 18.91 -19.61
C TRP A 21 -17.69 17.57 -19.31
N ALA A 22 -16.95 16.99 -20.27
CA ALA A 22 -16.11 15.80 -20.04
C ALA A 22 -14.81 16.13 -19.28
N LEU A 23 -14.48 17.41 -19.16
CA LEU A 23 -13.44 17.96 -18.30
C LEU A 23 -14.07 18.66 -17.08
N ALA A 24 -15.28 18.28 -16.64
CA ALA A 24 -15.71 18.63 -15.31
C ALA A 24 -14.59 18.09 -14.39
N GLU A 25 -13.75 19.00 -13.88
CA GLU A 25 -12.89 18.73 -12.75
C GLU A 25 -13.73 17.87 -11.81
N ILE A 26 -13.32 16.61 -11.62
CA ILE A 26 -13.89 15.82 -10.54
C ILE A 26 -13.59 16.70 -9.35
N ASP A 27 -14.62 17.31 -8.78
CA ASP A 27 -14.51 18.10 -7.57
C ASP A 27 -14.24 17.08 -6.46
N LEU A 28 -12.97 16.65 -6.45
CA LEU A 28 -12.40 15.86 -5.37
C LEU A 28 -12.62 16.77 -4.19
N LYS A 29 -13.64 16.51 -3.37
CA LYS A 29 -13.83 17.27 -2.14
C LYS A 29 -12.57 17.08 -1.32
N PRO A 30 -11.59 17.99 -1.43
CA PRO A 30 -10.37 17.84 -0.65
C PRO A 30 -10.79 18.06 0.79
N TYR A 31 -10.48 17.12 1.65
CA TYR A 31 -10.37 17.46 3.05
C TYR A 31 -9.21 18.44 3.13
N GLU A 32 -9.48 19.69 3.42
CA GLU A 32 -8.46 20.69 3.70
C GLU A 32 -7.82 20.31 5.04
N ILE A 33 -6.87 19.42 4.99
CA ILE A 33 -5.96 19.18 6.10
C ILE A 33 -4.80 20.13 5.82
N GLU A 34 -4.75 21.20 6.57
CA GLU A 34 -3.66 22.17 6.52
C GLU A 34 -2.40 21.52 7.10
N SER A 35 -1.54 21.01 6.23
CA SER A 35 -0.27 20.38 6.61
C SER A 35 0.74 20.57 5.52
N ASP A 36 1.95 20.97 5.87
CA ASP A 36 3.08 21.12 4.95
C ASP A 36 3.86 19.81 4.73
N ARG A 37 3.39 18.69 5.24
CA ARG A 37 4.08 17.40 5.19
C ARG A 37 3.17 16.27 4.77
N PHE A 38 3.81 15.22 4.26
CA PHE A 38 3.19 13.94 3.96
C PHE A 38 2.39 13.43 5.17
N THR A 39 1.12 13.20 4.97
CA THR A 39 0.18 12.79 6.03
C THR A 39 -0.28 11.37 5.74
N PRO A 40 0.10 10.35 6.54
CA PRO A 40 -0.42 9.01 6.38
C PRO A 40 -1.95 9.00 6.52
N VAL A 41 -2.60 8.25 5.63
CA VAL A 41 -4.05 8.04 5.65
C VAL A 41 -4.32 6.55 5.63
N GLU A 42 -5.21 6.08 6.50
CA GLU A 42 -5.77 4.74 6.43
C GLU A 42 -7.27 4.80 6.22
N ILE A 43 -7.78 3.93 5.37
CA ILE A 43 -9.19 3.85 5.01
C ILE A 43 -9.83 2.75 5.84
N LEU A 44 -10.79 3.11 6.67
CA LEU A 44 -11.44 2.18 7.61
C LEU A 44 -12.71 1.58 7.01
N ALA A 45 -13.47 2.41 6.30
CA ALA A 45 -14.72 2.06 5.62
C ALA A 45 -15.02 3.12 4.55
N PRO A 46 -16.02 2.95 3.72
CA PRO A 46 -16.51 4.01 2.86
C PRO A 46 -16.76 5.30 3.66
N ASP A 47 -16.19 6.41 3.19
CA ASP A 47 -16.27 7.73 3.81
C ASP A 47 -15.71 7.85 5.25
N MET A 48 -15.02 6.83 5.77
CA MET A 48 -14.37 6.85 7.09
C MET A 48 -12.86 6.70 6.97
N TYR A 49 -12.12 7.71 7.43
CA TYR A 49 -10.68 7.80 7.25
C TYR A 49 -9.96 8.15 8.55
N LEU A 50 -8.90 7.43 8.85
CA LEU A 50 -7.97 7.76 9.92
C LEU A 50 -6.78 8.50 9.32
N VAL A 51 -6.48 9.69 9.83
CA VAL A 51 -5.47 10.57 9.27
C VAL A 51 -4.51 10.99 10.38
N LEU A 52 -3.22 10.94 10.08
CA LEU A 52 -2.20 11.53 10.93
C LEU A 52 -1.82 12.89 10.36
N GLN A 53 -2.39 13.95 10.91
CA GLN A 53 -2.09 15.31 10.51
C GLN A 53 -0.78 15.75 11.14
N ASP A 54 0.29 15.84 10.34
CA ASP A 54 1.56 16.44 10.75
C ASP A 54 1.67 17.82 10.10
N GLY A 55 1.87 18.88 10.89
CA GLY A 55 1.68 20.16 10.32
C GLY A 55 2.56 21.30 10.71
N SER A 56 2.82 22.17 9.75
CA SER A 56 3.03 23.58 9.96
C SER A 56 1.88 24.35 9.30
N LEU A 57 1.29 25.26 10.01
CA LEU A 57 0.30 26.19 9.49
C LEU A 57 0.97 27.54 9.30
N ASN A 58 1.06 28.03 8.05
CA ASN A 58 1.73 29.31 7.73
C ASN A 58 3.19 29.38 8.23
N GLY A 59 3.92 28.26 8.15
CA GLY A 59 5.32 28.18 8.60
C GLY A 59 5.49 28.07 10.13
N VAL A 60 4.39 27.94 10.88
CA VAL A 60 4.43 27.69 12.32
C VAL A 60 4.18 26.20 12.56
N LYS A 61 5.17 25.50 13.11
CA LYS A 61 5.04 24.08 13.46
C LYS A 61 3.85 23.88 14.41
N GLN A 62 2.92 23.00 14.01
CA GLN A 62 1.80 22.56 14.84
C GLN A 62 2.11 21.17 15.40
N PRO A 63 1.56 20.82 16.57
CA PRO A 63 1.65 19.45 17.06
C PRO A 63 0.98 18.48 16.09
N THR A 64 1.59 17.33 15.89
CA THR A 64 0.96 16.23 15.15
C THR A 64 -0.37 15.86 15.80
N ALA A 65 -1.39 15.62 14.99
CA ALA A 65 -2.72 15.25 15.48
C ALA A 65 -3.22 13.98 14.79
N LEU A 66 -3.80 13.08 15.57
CA LEU A 66 -4.60 11.98 15.07
C LEU A 66 -6.03 12.47 14.85
N VAL A 67 -6.54 12.27 13.63
CA VAL A 67 -7.87 12.73 13.22
C VAL A 67 -8.65 11.56 12.65
N LEU A 68 -9.92 11.41 13.08
CA LEU A 68 -10.88 10.53 12.43
C LEU A 68 -11.89 11.38 11.69
N LEU A 69 -12.02 11.11 10.40
CA LEU A 69 -13.01 11.71 9.52
C LEU A 69 -14.11 10.70 9.22
N ASP A 70 -15.35 11.13 9.29
CA ASP A 70 -16.53 10.37 8.92
C ASP A 70 -17.42 11.24 8.03
N HIS A 71 -17.72 10.77 6.81
CA HIS A 71 -18.47 11.54 5.80
C HIS A 71 -17.96 12.98 5.64
N GLY A 72 -16.64 13.16 5.70
CA GLY A 72 -16.00 14.45 5.58
C GLY A 72 -16.04 15.34 6.81
N GLN A 73 -16.58 14.87 7.88
CA GLN A 73 -16.62 15.59 9.14
C GLN A 73 -15.58 15.04 10.12
N LYS A 74 -14.89 15.94 10.80
CA LYS A 74 -13.98 15.57 11.87
C LYS A 74 -14.80 15.12 13.07
N VAL A 75 -14.81 13.80 13.35
CA VAL A 75 -15.54 13.21 14.49
C VAL A 75 -14.64 12.97 15.70
N PHE A 76 -13.32 12.95 15.47
CA PHE A 76 -12.33 12.86 16.53
C PHE A 76 -11.07 13.62 16.14
N GLU A 77 -10.44 14.25 17.11
CA GLU A 77 -9.11 14.86 17.00
C GLU A 77 -8.39 14.77 18.33
N GLN A 78 -7.18 14.26 18.31
CA GLN A 78 -6.29 14.27 19.47
C GLN A 78 -4.90 14.76 19.04
N ARG A 79 -4.44 15.84 19.64
CA ARG A 79 -3.05 16.30 19.48
C ARG A 79 -2.12 15.35 20.20
N LEU A 80 -1.05 14.99 19.51
CA LEU A 80 -0.03 14.11 20.05
C LEU A 80 1.03 14.95 20.79
N PRO A 81 1.75 14.36 21.74
CA PRO A 81 2.81 15.06 22.46
C PRO A 81 3.84 15.63 21.50
N GLU A 82 4.23 16.88 21.70
CA GLU A 82 5.34 17.47 20.97
C GLU A 82 6.66 16.92 21.49
N GLU A 83 7.55 16.56 20.56
CA GLU A 83 8.93 16.30 20.90
C GLU A 83 9.73 17.61 20.95
N PRO A 84 10.77 17.67 21.82
CA PRO A 84 11.77 18.73 21.73
C PRO A 84 12.39 18.75 20.32
N SER A 85 12.43 19.92 19.71
CA SER A 85 12.62 20.14 18.28
C SER A 85 13.97 19.73 17.68
N ASP A 86 14.96 19.33 18.49
CA ASP A 86 16.35 19.25 18.01
C ASP A 86 16.79 17.83 17.65
N ASP A 87 16.05 16.80 18.06
CA ASP A 87 16.30 15.40 17.67
C ASP A 87 15.02 14.56 17.87
N PRO A 88 14.18 14.43 16.84
CA PRO A 88 12.92 13.70 16.97
C PRO A 88 13.20 12.20 17.12
N HIS A 89 13.08 11.69 18.34
CA HIS A 89 13.22 10.28 18.65
C HIS A 89 11.93 9.48 18.40
N ILE A 90 10.78 10.16 18.35
CA ILE A 90 9.46 9.56 18.22
C ILE A 90 8.96 9.68 16.77
N SER A 91 8.50 8.59 16.22
CA SER A 91 7.75 8.57 14.97
C SER A 91 6.36 8.02 15.18
N TYR A 92 5.39 8.58 14.46
CA TYR A 92 4.00 8.17 14.49
C TYR A 92 3.62 7.48 13.20
N SER A 93 2.80 6.45 13.27
CA SER A 93 2.19 5.80 12.13
C SER A 93 0.82 5.26 12.49
N LEU A 94 -0.01 5.08 11.49
CA LEU A 94 -1.33 4.50 11.65
C LEU A 94 -1.26 2.98 11.45
N PHE A 95 -2.20 2.26 12.03
CA PHE A 95 -2.42 0.87 11.72
C PHE A 95 -3.92 0.54 11.68
N VAL A 96 -4.26 -0.45 10.86
CA VAL A 96 -5.60 -1.02 10.75
C VAL A 96 -5.46 -2.53 10.77
N ALA A 97 -6.11 -3.16 11.73
CA ALA A 97 -6.17 -4.62 11.85
C ALA A 97 -7.46 -5.18 11.23
N ASP A 98 -8.56 -4.48 11.42
CA ASP A 98 -9.86 -4.72 10.82
C ASP A 98 -10.74 -3.46 10.90
N GLU A 99 -11.99 -3.54 10.49
CA GLU A 99 -12.95 -2.42 10.51
C GLU A 99 -13.23 -1.85 11.92
N ASN A 100 -12.94 -2.61 12.98
CA ASN A 100 -13.19 -2.25 14.37
C ASN A 100 -11.90 -2.05 15.19
N ARG A 101 -10.73 -2.38 14.62
CA ARG A 101 -9.43 -2.30 15.31
C ARG A 101 -8.43 -1.53 14.48
N TYR A 102 -8.27 -0.30 14.83
CA TYR A 102 -7.35 0.64 14.22
C TYR A 102 -6.85 1.65 15.26
N GLY A 103 -5.76 2.32 14.95
CA GLY A 103 -5.24 3.30 15.89
C GLY A 103 -3.86 3.85 15.54
N LEU A 104 -3.16 4.23 16.58
CA LEU A 104 -1.86 4.89 16.52
C LEU A 104 -0.75 3.94 16.97
N ARG A 105 0.29 3.85 16.19
CA ARG A 105 1.57 3.30 16.60
C ARG A 105 2.56 4.43 16.80
N THR A 106 3.12 4.51 17.99
CA THR A 106 4.23 5.40 18.32
C THR A 106 5.50 4.58 18.41
N PHE A 107 6.55 4.96 17.71
CA PHE A 107 7.86 4.31 17.81
C PHE A 107 8.89 5.28 18.37
N ASP A 108 9.53 4.88 19.46
CA ASP A 108 10.60 5.62 20.10
C ASP A 108 11.96 5.04 19.68
N ASN A 109 12.69 5.80 18.88
CA ASN A 109 14.03 5.42 18.40
C ASN A 109 15.08 5.37 19.52
N SER A 110 14.87 6.04 20.64
CA SER A 110 15.83 6.08 21.75
C SER A 110 15.77 4.82 22.60
N THR A 111 14.59 4.27 22.79
CA THR A 111 14.35 3.03 23.55
C THR A 111 14.15 1.82 22.66
N TYR A 112 14.03 2.00 21.35
CA TYR A 112 13.66 0.96 20.39
C TYR A 112 12.37 0.23 20.79
N ALA A 113 11.34 1.00 21.15
CA ALA A 113 10.06 0.45 21.57
C ALA A 113 8.91 1.02 20.72
N ALA A 114 7.97 0.16 20.37
CA ALA A 114 6.72 0.54 19.72
C ALA A 114 5.58 0.47 20.72
N CYS A 115 4.81 1.56 20.84
CA CYS A 115 3.58 1.62 21.62
C CYS A 115 2.38 1.58 20.68
N PHE A 116 1.41 0.71 20.97
CA PHE A 116 0.16 0.57 20.21
C PHE A 116 -1.01 1.04 21.04
N GLN A 117 -1.79 1.96 20.50
CA GLN A 117 -2.99 2.53 21.11
C GLN A 117 -4.16 2.35 20.17
N LEU A 118 -5.18 1.62 20.58
CA LEU A 118 -6.43 1.49 19.82
C LEU A 118 -7.28 2.75 19.96
N LEU A 119 -7.95 3.15 18.90
CA LEU A 119 -8.96 4.20 18.95
C LEU A 119 -10.33 3.53 19.16
N GLU A 120 -10.85 3.63 20.36
CA GLU A 120 -12.11 3.02 20.77
C GLU A 120 -13.07 4.08 21.32
N ASN A 121 -14.30 4.12 20.79
CA ASN A 121 -15.33 5.07 21.25
C ASN A 121 -14.87 6.54 21.30
N GLY A 122 -14.04 6.95 20.32
CA GLY A 122 -13.52 8.32 20.26
C GLY A 122 -12.45 8.62 21.31
N THR A 123 -11.72 7.61 21.81
CA THR A 123 -10.60 7.77 22.75
C THR A 123 -9.48 6.81 22.41
N LEU A 124 -8.22 7.27 22.49
CA LEU A 124 -7.09 6.35 22.44
C LEU A 124 -7.00 5.57 23.76
N THR A 125 -6.84 4.26 23.67
CA THR A 125 -6.60 3.39 24.84
C THR A 125 -5.27 3.75 25.50
N GLN A 126 -5.04 3.23 26.72
CA GLN A 126 -3.76 3.41 27.41
C GLN A 126 -2.57 2.88 26.60
N GLY A 127 -2.79 1.89 25.73
CA GLY A 127 -1.77 1.28 24.90
C GLY A 127 -0.85 0.33 25.67
N PHE A 128 -0.11 -0.46 24.91
CA PHE A 128 0.94 -1.33 25.41
C PHE A 128 2.21 -1.15 24.53
N SER A 129 3.37 -1.38 25.14
CA SER A 129 4.66 -1.20 24.46
C SER A 129 5.37 -2.53 24.26
N ILE A 130 5.99 -2.69 23.10
CA ILE A 130 6.80 -3.85 22.75
C ILE A 130 8.19 -3.34 22.36
N GLU A 131 9.22 -3.85 23.01
CA GLU A 131 10.61 -3.52 22.70
C GLU A 131 11.05 -4.21 21.38
N GLY A 132 11.91 -3.54 20.62
CA GLY A 132 12.55 -4.05 19.39
C GLY A 132 12.17 -3.33 18.12
N TYR A 133 12.86 -3.66 17.03
CA TYR A 133 12.69 -3.02 15.73
C TYR A 133 11.31 -3.31 15.13
N PRO A 134 10.66 -2.33 14.48
CA PRO A 134 9.22 -2.35 14.26
C PRO A 134 8.79 -3.03 12.97
N HIS A 135 8.92 -4.36 12.87
CA HIS A 135 8.20 -5.10 11.85
C HIS A 135 6.96 -5.73 12.49
N PHE A 136 5.87 -4.99 12.45
CA PHE A 136 4.61 -5.40 13.04
C PHE A 136 3.56 -5.59 11.96
N GLU A 137 2.79 -6.66 12.10
CA GLU A 137 1.61 -6.93 11.29
C GLU A 137 0.39 -6.97 12.20
N PRO A 138 -0.49 -5.95 12.15
CA PRO A 138 -1.74 -5.97 12.89
C PRO A 138 -2.72 -6.93 12.22
N LEU A 139 -3.20 -7.92 12.97
CA LEU A 139 -4.20 -8.87 12.54
C LEU A 139 -5.46 -8.72 13.40
N PRO A 140 -6.66 -9.13 12.93
CA PRO A 140 -7.90 -8.94 13.68
C PRO A 140 -7.85 -9.45 15.11
N ASN A 141 -7.18 -10.55 15.37
CA ASN A 141 -7.15 -11.21 16.67
C ASN A 141 -5.84 -11.05 17.44
N CYS A 142 -4.81 -10.46 16.85
CA CYS A 142 -3.51 -10.32 17.49
C CYS A 142 -2.64 -9.30 16.76
N LEU A 143 -1.63 -8.81 17.47
CA LEU A 143 -0.52 -8.11 16.86
C LEU A 143 0.63 -9.10 16.68
N CYS A 144 1.16 -9.19 15.47
CA CYS A 144 2.34 -9.99 15.20
C CYS A 144 3.58 -9.10 15.10
N ARG A 145 4.69 -9.55 15.68
CA ARG A 145 5.99 -8.91 15.55
C ARG A 145 6.98 -9.88 14.91
N LEU A 146 7.72 -9.38 13.93
CA LEU A 146 8.89 -10.07 13.43
C LEU A 146 10.14 -9.42 14.02
N HIS A 147 11.00 -10.20 14.63
CA HIS A 147 12.27 -9.71 15.18
C HIS A 147 13.40 -10.71 15.03
N ARG A 148 14.63 -10.22 15.14
CA ARG A 148 15.84 -11.05 15.09
C ARG A 148 16.48 -11.10 16.46
N GLN A 149 16.78 -12.32 16.91
CA GLN A 149 17.50 -12.55 18.15
C GLN A 149 18.55 -13.67 17.95
N ASN A 150 19.79 -13.41 18.29
CA ASN A 150 20.89 -14.39 18.18
C ASN A 150 21.05 -15.01 16.78
N GLY A 151 20.81 -14.22 15.71
CA GLY A 151 20.92 -14.68 14.33
C GLY A 151 19.69 -15.42 13.79
N MET A 152 18.70 -15.71 14.63
CA MET A 152 17.45 -16.35 14.26
C MET A 152 16.32 -15.31 14.20
N CYS A 153 15.44 -15.41 13.20
CA CYS A 153 14.21 -14.60 13.11
C CYS A 153 13.06 -15.32 13.82
N PHE A 154 12.26 -14.53 14.52
CA PHE A 154 11.09 -15.01 15.26
C PHE A 154 9.86 -14.21 14.86
N VAL A 155 8.72 -14.89 14.74
CA VAL A 155 7.41 -14.25 14.72
C VAL A 155 6.78 -14.43 16.09
N GLU A 156 6.55 -13.34 16.77
CA GLU A 156 5.86 -13.28 18.05
C GLU A 156 4.44 -12.78 17.87
N ARG A 157 3.52 -13.37 18.61
CA ARG A 157 2.11 -12.97 18.61
C ARG A 157 1.77 -12.42 19.98
N PHE A 158 1.15 -11.25 19.99
CA PHE A 158 0.65 -10.61 21.20
C PHE A 158 -0.86 -10.45 21.06
N ASP A 159 -1.60 -10.57 22.15
CA ASP A 159 -2.97 -10.09 22.14
C ASP A 159 -3.01 -8.55 22.12
N TRP A 160 -4.20 -7.99 22.04
CA TRP A 160 -4.39 -6.53 22.01
C TRP A 160 -4.25 -5.87 23.38
N ASP A 161 -3.94 -6.64 24.44
CA ASP A 161 -3.52 -6.17 25.76
C ASP A 161 -1.98 -6.22 25.91
N GLY A 162 -1.26 -6.64 24.88
CA GLY A 162 0.21 -6.74 24.85
C GLY A 162 0.79 -8.00 25.50
N ILE A 163 -0.04 -9.01 25.76
CA ILE A 163 0.40 -10.27 26.36
C ILE A 163 0.94 -11.17 25.26
N LEU A 164 2.17 -11.66 25.42
CA LEU A 164 2.80 -12.60 24.49
C LEU A 164 2.04 -13.94 24.46
N LEU A 165 1.48 -14.28 23.31
CA LEU A 165 0.73 -15.51 23.08
C LEU A 165 1.63 -16.64 22.59
N SER A 166 2.60 -16.34 21.71
CA SER A 166 3.55 -17.32 21.17
C SER A 166 4.79 -16.64 20.59
N SER A 167 5.89 -17.38 20.55
CA SER A 167 7.11 -16.99 19.84
C SER A 167 7.55 -18.18 18.98
N THR A 168 7.59 -18.00 17.66
CA THR A 168 7.86 -19.04 16.68
C THR A 168 9.13 -18.70 15.91
N PRO A 169 10.18 -19.52 15.96
CA PRO A 169 11.36 -19.34 15.13
C PRO A 169 10.98 -19.57 13.65
N VAL A 170 11.39 -18.70 12.76
CA VAL A 170 10.98 -18.78 11.35
C VAL A 170 12.14 -19.06 10.41
N SER A 171 13.27 -18.38 10.52
CA SER A 171 14.42 -18.59 9.63
C SER A 171 15.65 -17.85 10.11
N GLU A 172 16.82 -18.27 9.62
CA GLU A 172 18.05 -17.47 9.66
C GLU A 172 18.07 -16.40 8.57
N ILE A 173 17.24 -16.55 7.50
CA ILE A 173 17.11 -15.57 6.42
C ILE A 173 16.27 -14.41 6.94
N GLU A 174 16.83 -13.22 6.86
CA GLU A 174 16.15 -12.01 7.31
C GLU A 174 14.97 -11.69 6.39
N PRO A 175 13.74 -11.62 6.95
CA PRO A 175 12.60 -11.14 6.17
C PRO A 175 12.81 -9.71 5.69
N THR A 176 12.24 -9.38 4.58
CA THR A 176 12.36 -8.01 4.08
C THR A 176 11.56 -7.06 4.96
N PRO A 177 12.12 -5.89 5.31
CA PRO A 177 11.43 -4.95 6.21
C PRO A 177 10.14 -4.36 5.63
N TYR A 178 9.87 -4.56 4.35
CA TYR A 178 8.73 -3.93 3.65
C TYR A 178 7.73 -4.94 3.07
N SER A 179 8.05 -6.22 3.07
CA SER A 179 7.27 -7.22 2.34
C SER A 179 6.10 -7.83 3.10
N GLY A 180 6.03 -7.59 4.39
CA GLY A 180 5.00 -8.17 5.23
C GLY A 180 5.16 -9.68 5.47
N PHE A 181 4.35 -10.16 6.37
CA PHE A 181 4.15 -11.57 6.66
C PHE A 181 2.70 -11.77 7.12
N THR A 182 2.21 -13.00 7.13
CA THR A 182 0.89 -13.30 7.68
C THR A 182 0.95 -14.57 8.51
N VAL A 183 0.05 -14.66 9.48
CA VAL A 183 -0.20 -15.86 10.27
C VAL A 183 -1.51 -16.46 9.83
N LEU A 184 -1.47 -17.71 9.38
CA LEU A 184 -2.61 -18.42 8.84
C LEU A 184 -3.45 -19.08 9.96
N ASP A 185 -4.64 -19.56 9.61
CA ASP A 185 -5.56 -20.21 10.55
C ASP A 185 -4.94 -21.44 11.25
N ASP A 186 -4.10 -22.19 10.55
CA ASP A 186 -3.33 -23.32 11.10
C ASP A 186 -2.13 -22.87 11.96
N LYS A 187 -2.00 -21.58 12.21
CA LYS A 187 -0.90 -20.91 12.90
C LYS A 187 0.45 -21.02 12.20
N SER A 188 0.50 -21.52 10.98
CA SER A 188 1.68 -21.40 10.14
C SER A 188 1.88 -19.95 9.69
N ILE A 189 3.10 -19.63 9.30
CA ILE A 189 3.49 -18.27 8.93
C ILE A 189 3.93 -18.28 7.48
N ALA A 190 3.37 -17.39 6.68
CA ALA A 190 3.81 -17.12 5.33
C ALA A 190 4.50 -15.75 5.29
N TYR A 191 5.66 -15.66 4.68
CA TYR A 191 6.41 -14.42 4.59
C TYR A 191 7.35 -14.39 3.38
N ILE A 192 7.81 -13.18 3.06
CA ILE A 192 8.76 -12.91 1.99
C ILE A 192 10.10 -12.55 2.63
N ALA A 193 11.16 -13.23 2.22
CA ALA A 193 12.51 -12.94 2.64
C ALA A 193 13.38 -12.51 1.47
N TRP A 194 14.34 -11.68 1.74
CA TRP A 194 15.27 -11.15 0.76
C TRP A 194 16.71 -11.52 1.14
N ASP A 195 17.41 -12.17 0.23
CA ASP A 195 18.83 -12.43 0.34
C ASP A 195 19.60 -11.52 -0.63
N ILE A 196 20.40 -10.63 -0.06
CA ILE A 196 21.26 -9.71 -0.81
C ILE A 196 22.66 -10.28 -0.80
N ASN A 197 23.04 -10.97 -1.85
CA ASN A 197 24.43 -11.32 -2.05
C ASN A 197 25.18 -10.17 -2.70
N VAL A 198 25.63 -9.23 -1.87
CA VAL A 198 26.34 -7.99 -2.28
C VAL A 198 27.61 -8.30 -3.14
N SER A 199 28.23 -9.47 -2.95
CA SER A 199 29.44 -9.83 -3.70
C SER A 199 29.18 -10.25 -5.14
N GLN A 200 27.95 -10.54 -5.51
CA GLN A 200 27.55 -11.03 -6.83
C GLN A 200 26.53 -10.13 -7.54
N ASP A 201 26.16 -8.99 -6.96
CA ASP A 201 25.05 -8.13 -7.43
C ASP A 201 23.76 -8.93 -7.72
N GLN A 202 23.53 -10.01 -6.97
CA GLN A 202 22.37 -10.87 -7.14
C GLN A 202 21.41 -10.69 -5.99
N TYR A 203 20.20 -10.30 -6.36
CA TYR A 203 19.07 -10.22 -5.44
C TYR A 203 18.21 -11.46 -5.60
N ARG A 204 17.92 -12.14 -4.48
CA ARG A 204 17.01 -13.28 -4.44
C ARG A 204 15.89 -12.99 -3.47
N LEU A 205 14.70 -13.22 -3.93
CA LEU A 205 13.51 -13.22 -3.12
C LEU A 205 13.11 -14.64 -2.80
N TYR A 206 12.60 -14.88 -1.60
CA TYR A 206 12.10 -16.17 -1.18
C TYR A 206 10.67 -16.03 -0.70
N HIS A 207 9.77 -16.87 -1.20
CA HIS A 207 8.49 -17.12 -0.57
C HIS A 207 8.65 -18.27 0.41
N LEU A 208 8.42 -18.02 1.68
CA LEU A 208 8.67 -18.96 2.76
C LEU A 208 7.39 -19.27 3.52
N ARG A 209 7.23 -20.54 3.88
CA ARG A 209 6.22 -20.99 4.85
C ARG A 209 6.88 -21.78 5.95
N VAL A 210 6.44 -21.52 7.17
CA VAL A 210 6.97 -22.15 8.39
C VAL A 210 5.77 -22.57 9.23
N SER A 211 5.82 -23.78 9.77
CA SER A 211 4.81 -24.29 10.70
C SER A 211 4.86 -23.52 12.04
N HIS A 212 3.84 -23.68 12.85
CA HIS A 212 3.73 -23.05 14.17
C HIS A 212 4.87 -23.44 15.14
N ASP A 213 5.55 -24.55 14.91
CA ASP A 213 6.71 -25.03 15.67
C ASP A 213 8.07 -24.66 15.03
N GLY A 214 8.05 -23.82 13.99
CA GLY A 214 9.26 -23.31 13.35
C GLY A 214 9.87 -24.21 12.27
N LYS A 215 9.18 -25.27 11.86
CA LYS A 215 9.66 -26.15 10.79
C LYS A 215 9.37 -25.51 9.43
N LEU A 216 10.39 -25.45 8.57
CA LEU A 216 10.24 -24.98 7.19
C LEU A 216 9.31 -25.94 6.43
N LEU A 217 8.18 -25.42 5.94
CA LEU A 217 7.20 -26.15 5.14
C LEU A 217 7.51 -26.01 3.65
N SER A 218 7.84 -24.80 3.21
CA SER A 218 8.25 -24.53 1.83
C SER A 218 9.21 -23.35 1.74
N SER A 219 10.05 -23.37 0.70
CA SER A 219 10.96 -22.28 0.34
C SER A 219 11.04 -22.20 -1.19
N VAL A 220 10.57 -21.10 -1.76
CA VAL A 220 10.55 -20.88 -3.20
C VAL A 220 11.51 -19.74 -3.54
N PRO A 221 12.69 -20.03 -4.08
CA PRO A 221 13.60 -18.98 -4.54
C PRO A 221 13.09 -18.34 -5.82
N ILE A 222 13.14 -17.01 -5.87
CA ILE A 222 12.70 -16.21 -7.01
C ILE A 222 13.87 -15.33 -7.46
N SER A 223 14.27 -15.50 -8.71
CA SER A 223 15.27 -14.63 -9.35
C SER A 223 14.64 -13.31 -9.74
N LEU A 224 15.25 -12.21 -9.32
CA LEU A 224 14.76 -10.87 -9.59
C LEU A 224 15.50 -10.24 -10.77
N PRO A 225 14.89 -9.27 -11.48
CA PRO A 225 15.59 -8.37 -12.39
C PRO A 225 16.73 -7.61 -11.67
N ASN A 226 17.70 -7.11 -12.44
CA ASN A 226 18.93 -6.55 -11.87
C ASN A 226 18.76 -5.33 -10.96
N GLU A 227 17.75 -4.49 -11.20
CA GLU A 227 17.45 -3.34 -10.34
C GLU A 227 16.01 -3.47 -9.86
N VAL A 228 15.83 -3.75 -8.59
CA VAL A 228 14.53 -3.85 -7.94
C VAL A 228 14.46 -2.95 -6.72
N PHE A 229 13.27 -2.48 -6.44
CA PHE A 229 12.96 -1.71 -5.23
C PHE A 229 12.33 -2.63 -4.20
N SER A 230 12.04 -2.10 -3.03
CA SER A 230 11.48 -2.85 -1.90
C SER A 230 10.29 -3.74 -2.32
N PRO A 231 10.42 -5.08 -2.25
CA PRO A 231 9.32 -5.97 -2.60
C PRO A 231 8.22 -5.88 -1.56
N MET A 232 6.99 -5.93 -2.04
CA MET A 232 5.78 -6.01 -1.24
C MET A 232 5.10 -7.37 -1.45
N GLY A 233 4.15 -7.74 -0.58
CA GLY A 233 3.47 -9.00 -0.67
C GLY A 233 1.99 -8.94 -0.38
N ALA A 234 1.25 -9.83 -1.04
CA ALA A 234 -0.12 -10.18 -0.71
C ALA A 234 -0.18 -11.68 -0.42
N PHE A 235 -0.97 -12.05 0.58
CA PHE A 235 -1.09 -13.41 1.07
C PHE A 235 -2.53 -13.88 0.92
N SER A 236 -2.71 -15.10 0.43
CA SER A 236 -4.04 -15.72 0.45
C SER A 236 -4.33 -16.34 1.81
N PRO A 237 -5.59 -16.46 2.21
CA PRO A 237 -5.98 -17.07 3.49
C PRO A 237 -5.42 -18.48 3.70
N ASN A 238 -5.16 -19.24 2.64
CA ASN A 238 -4.57 -20.59 2.72
C ASN A 238 -3.05 -20.60 2.60
N GLY A 239 -2.37 -19.44 2.49
CA GLY A 239 -0.92 -19.30 2.53
C GLY A 239 -0.20 -19.29 1.20
N GLY A 240 -0.90 -19.07 0.10
CA GLY A 240 -0.26 -18.66 -1.16
C GLY A 240 0.35 -17.26 -1.01
N ILE A 241 1.40 -16.98 -1.76
CA ILE A 241 2.15 -15.72 -1.68
C ILE A 241 2.26 -15.10 -3.07
N LEU A 242 1.87 -13.85 -3.19
CA LEU A 242 2.12 -13.00 -4.36
C LEU A 242 3.06 -11.87 -3.94
N SER A 243 4.28 -11.86 -4.45
CA SER A 243 5.18 -10.71 -4.30
C SER A 243 5.14 -9.83 -5.54
N TYR A 244 5.29 -8.53 -5.33
CA TYR A 244 5.40 -7.53 -6.38
C TYR A 244 6.42 -6.46 -6.00
N THR A 245 7.15 -5.97 -6.99
CA THR A 245 8.16 -4.94 -6.81
C THR A 245 8.33 -4.14 -8.09
N ASP A 246 8.64 -2.88 -7.95
CA ASP A 246 9.06 -2.09 -9.09
C ASP A 246 10.46 -2.50 -9.53
N ALA A 247 10.67 -2.58 -10.82
CA ALA A 247 11.91 -3.01 -11.40
C ALA A 247 12.32 -2.13 -12.58
N LYS A 248 13.63 -2.09 -12.84
CA LYS A 248 14.21 -1.37 -13.96
C LYS A 248 15.32 -2.22 -14.56
N LEU A 249 15.44 -2.22 -15.88
CA LEU A 249 16.57 -2.84 -16.53
C LEU A 249 17.82 -1.96 -16.36
N ALA A 250 18.91 -2.55 -15.88
CA ALA A 250 20.14 -1.85 -15.59
C ALA A 250 20.67 -1.09 -16.81
N GLY A 251 21.02 0.19 -16.60
CA GLY A 251 21.63 1.04 -17.61
C GLY A 251 20.69 1.55 -18.72
N LEU A 252 19.41 1.22 -18.70
CA LEU A 252 18.44 1.68 -19.68
C LEU A 252 17.66 2.88 -19.17
N ARG A 253 17.33 3.80 -20.08
CA ARG A 253 16.36 4.91 -19.81
C ARG A 253 14.92 4.44 -20.06
N GLU A 254 14.68 3.17 -19.80
CA GLU A 254 13.34 2.59 -19.94
C GLU A 254 12.45 2.93 -18.74
N PRO A 255 11.13 2.95 -18.94
CA PRO A 255 10.18 3.09 -17.86
C PRO A 255 10.32 1.97 -16.83
N TYR A 256 9.95 2.27 -15.58
CA TYR A 256 9.77 1.24 -14.57
C TYR A 256 8.65 0.29 -14.96
N PHE A 257 8.80 -0.96 -14.57
CA PHE A 257 7.77 -1.98 -14.72
C PHE A 257 7.61 -2.72 -13.39
N SER A 258 6.49 -3.39 -13.19
CA SER A 258 6.30 -4.18 -11.98
C SER A 258 6.62 -5.65 -12.24
N PHE A 259 7.48 -6.23 -11.42
CA PHE A 259 7.77 -7.66 -11.43
C PHE A 259 6.86 -8.34 -10.42
N LEU A 260 6.23 -9.43 -10.83
CA LEU A 260 5.27 -10.22 -10.06
C LEU A 260 5.78 -11.65 -9.95
N ALA A 261 5.66 -12.26 -8.77
CA ALA A 261 5.92 -13.67 -8.58
C ALA A 261 4.86 -14.28 -7.65
N CYS A 262 4.30 -15.41 -8.02
CA CYS A 262 3.27 -16.10 -7.24
C CYS A 262 3.66 -17.53 -6.95
N SER A 263 3.51 -17.96 -5.70
CA SER A 263 3.63 -19.34 -5.28
C SER A 263 2.34 -19.83 -4.61
N ASP A 264 2.08 -21.12 -4.72
CA ASP A 264 0.95 -21.77 -4.06
C ASP A 264 1.27 -22.19 -2.61
N THR A 265 0.28 -22.78 -1.97
CA THR A 265 0.37 -23.28 -0.58
C THR A 265 1.36 -24.43 -0.41
N ASP A 266 1.62 -25.19 -1.46
CA ASP A 266 2.53 -26.34 -1.43
C ASP A 266 3.99 -25.92 -1.72
N GLY A 267 4.21 -24.62 -1.98
CA GLY A 267 5.51 -24.07 -2.30
C GLY A 267 5.93 -24.28 -3.76
N ASN A 268 4.99 -24.43 -4.67
CA ASN A 268 5.28 -24.44 -6.10
C ASN A 268 5.19 -23.02 -6.66
N LEU A 269 6.20 -22.61 -7.41
CA LEU A 269 6.16 -21.37 -8.15
C LEU A 269 5.12 -21.50 -9.29
N ARG A 270 4.07 -20.70 -9.23
CA ARG A 270 3.02 -20.68 -10.26
C ARG A 270 3.42 -19.85 -11.47
N PHE A 271 3.92 -18.65 -11.21
CA PHE A 271 4.42 -17.77 -12.27
C PHE A 271 5.42 -16.73 -11.75
N THR A 272 6.24 -16.24 -12.67
CA THR A 272 6.93 -14.96 -12.58
C THR A 272 6.58 -14.16 -13.82
N LYS A 273 6.26 -12.88 -13.67
CA LYS A 273 5.81 -12.01 -14.76
C LYS A 273 6.36 -10.60 -14.61
N SER A 274 6.70 -9.99 -15.72
CA SER A 274 6.98 -8.56 -15.82
C SER A 274 5.77 -7.84 -16.42
N LEU A 275 5.12 -7.01 -15.64
CA LEU A 275 4.01 -6.16 -16.07
C LEU A 275 4.58 -4.88 -16.64
N LYS A 276 4.41 -4.67 -17.92
CA LYS A 276 4.95 -3.54 -18.68
C LYS A 276 3.86 -2.79 -19.44
N ALA A 277 4.12 -1.52 -19.74
CA ALA A 277 3.38 -0.77 -20.76
C ALA A 277 4.33 0.11 -21.57
N LYS A 278 4.04 0.32 -22.86
CA LYS A 278 4.96 1.02 -23.77
C LYS A 278 5.16 2.49 -23.37
N ASN A 279 6.38 2.82 -22.96
CA ASN A 279 6.79 4.17 -22.53
C ASN A 279 5.98 4.73 -21.34
N ILE A 280 5.52 3.89 -20.43
CA ILE A 280 4.76 4.22 -19.24
C ILE A 280 5.42 3.56 -18.04
N ASN A 281 5.67 4.31 -16.98
CA ASN A 281 6.07 3.76 -15.70
C ASN A 281 4.86 3.07 -15.07
N LEU A 282 5.01 1.82 -14.67
CA LEU A 282 3.99 1.06 -13.95
C LEU A 282 4.49 0.74 -12.54
N SER A 283 3.66 0.96 -11.55
CA SER A 283 3.90 0.57 -10.17
C SER A 283 2.66 -0.12 -9.61
N VAL A 284 2.80 -1.37 -9.20
CA VAL A 284 1.77 -2.08 -8.42
C VAL A 284 1.90 -1.64 -6.99
N THR A 285 0.82 -1.10 -6.43
CA THR A 285 0.79 -0.54 -5.06
C THR A 285 0.01 -1.40 -4.09
N GLN A 286 -0.95 -2.19 -4.58
CA GLN A 286 -1.78 -3.08 -3.78
C GLN A 286 -2.11 -4.35 -4.54
N ALA A 287 -2.27 -5.45 -3.82
CA ALA A 287 -2.72 -6.71 -4.40
C ALA A 287 -3.59 -7.50 -3.42
N VAL A 288 -4.52 -8.26 -3.96
CA VAL A 288 -5.32 -9.25 -3.23
C VAL A 288 -5.12 -10.60 -3.90
N LEU A 289 -4.60 -11.57 -3.16
CA LEU A 289 -4.41 -12.94 -3.63
C LEU A 289 -5.51 -13.84 -3.08
N ARG A 290 -6.18 -14.61 -3.95
CA ARG A 290 -7.24 -15.54 -3.57
C ARG A 290 -6.71 -16.97 -3.40
N ASN A 291 -7.50 -17.80 -2.73
CA ASN A 291 -7.15 -19.20 -2.45
C ASN A 291 -6.92 -20.07 -3.69
N ASP A 292 -7.58 -19.74 -4.81
CA ASP A 292 -7.39 -20.41 -6.09
C ASP A 292 -6.12 -19.97 -6.84
N GLY A 293 -5.44 -18.94 -6.31
CA GLY A 293 -4.23 -18.34 -6.90
C GLY A 293 -4.52 -17.24 -7.92
N SER A 294 -5.79 -16.92 -8.17
CA SER A 294 -6.14 -15.71 -8.91
C SER A 294 -5.84 -14.47 -8.06
N ALA A 295 -5.57 -13.35 -8.71
CA ALA A 295 -5.24 -12.12 -8.01
C ALA A 295 -5.91 -10.90 -8.63
N THR A 296 -6.22 -9.92 -7.79
CA THR A 296 -6.50 -8.55 -8.21
C THR A 296 -5.30 -7.71 -7.86
N ILE A 297 -4.76 -6.98 -8.80
CA ILE A 297 -3.68 -6.03 -8.56
C ILE A 297 -4.15 -4.61 -8.91
N TYR A 298 -3.73 -3.67 -8.10
CA TYR A 298 -3.97 -2.24 -8.28
C TYR A 298 -2.64 -1.51 -8.40
N GLY A 299 -2.62 -0.45 -9.17
CA GLY A 299 -1.41 0.31 -9.32
C GLY A 299 -1.60 1.63 -10.02
N THR A 300 -0.47 2.28 -10.25
CA THR A 300 -0.36 3.56 -10.93
C THR A 300 0.36 3.41 -12.25
N ALA A 301 -0.03 4.23 -13.22
CA ALA A 301 0.61 4.29 -14.52
C ALA A 301 0.90 5.74 -14.88
N GLU A 302 2.20 6.04 -15.11
CA GLU A 302 2.64 7.42 -15.26
C GLU A 302 3.51 7.61 -16.51
N ARG A 303 3.27 8.72 -17.18
CA ARG A 303 4.14 9.23 -18.23
C ARG A 303 4.31 10.74 -18.10
N SER A 304 5.30 11.15 -17.34
CA SER A 304 5.56 12.56 -17.00
C SER A 304 5.70 13.47 -18.23
N SER A 305 6.33 13.01 -19.32
CA SER A 305 6.50 13.78 -20.55
C SER A 305 5.17 14.13 -21.28
N LYS A 306 4.09 13.42 -20.97
CA LYS A 306 2.75 13.65 -21.52
C LYS A 306 1.72 14.07 -20.48
N LYS A 307 2.12 14.27 -19.23
CA LYS A 307 1.20 14.49 -18.10
C LYS A 307 0.08 13.45 -18.05
N LEU A 308 0.44 12.18 -18.30
CA LEU A 308 -0.49 11.07 -18.20
C LEU A 308 -0.37 10.47 -16.81
N PHE A 309 -1.46 10.50 -16.07
CA PHE A 309 -1.59 9.90 -14.74
C PHE A 309 -2.83 9.01 -14.74
N ARG A 310 -2.63 7.72 -14.47
CA ARG A 310 -3.70 6.72 -14.46
C ARG A 310 -3.56 5.85 -13.23
N VAL A 311 -4.67 5.34 -12.76
CA VAL A 311 -4.72 4.21 -11.84
C VAL A 311 -5.34 3.02 -12.56
N PHE A 312 -4.90 1.82 -12.21
CA PHE A 312 -5.39 0.63 -12.87
C PHE A 312 -5.72 -0.48 -11.88
N LYS A 313 -6.64 -1.34 -12.32
CA LYS A 313 -6.99 -2.62 -11.69
C LYS A 313 -6.87 -3.71 -12.75
N LEU A 314 -6.15 -4.78 -12.45
CA LEU A 314 -6.06 -5.96 -13.30
C LEU A 314 -6.50 -7.19 -12.52
N GLU A 315 -7.34 -8.01 -13.14
CA GLU A 315 -7.65 -9.35 -12.65
C GLU A 315 -6.73 -10.34 -13.34
N LEU A 316 -6.04 -11.14 -12.55
CA LEU A 316 -5.14 -12.20 -13.03
C LEU A 316 -5.73 -13.57 -12.70
N ASP A 317 -5.60 -14.53 -13.61
CA ASP A 317 -5.85 -15.93 -13.29
C ASP A 317 -4.69 -16.54 -12.49
N ALA A 318 -4.84 -17.79 -12.08
CA ALA A 318 -3.83 -18.52 -11.31
C ALA A 318 -2.50 -18.78 -12.05
N SER A 319 -2.46 -18.55 -13.37
CA SER A 319 -1.24 -18.62 -14.20
C SER A 319 -0.61 -17.25 -14.43
N GLY A 320 -1.21 -16.19 -13.88
CA GLY A 320 -0.78 -14.82 -14.05
C GLY A 320 -1.19 -14.19 -15.38
N GLN A 321 -2.19 -14.74 -16.11
CA GLN A 321 -2.73 -14.11 -17.31
C GLN A 321 -3.76 -13.05 -16.96
N ILE A 322 -3.78 -11.94 -17.69
CA ILE A 322 -4.79 -10.88 -17.48
C ILE A 322 -6.14 -11.38 -17.99
N LEU A 323 -7.12 -11.46 -17.08
CA LEU A 323 -8.52 -11.77 -17.38
C LEU A 323 -9.32 -10.52 -17.72
N SER A 324 -9.08 -9.44 -16.99
CA SER A 324 -9.73 -8.15 -17.20
C SER A 324 -8.82 -7.00 -16.79
N ARG A 325 -9.09 -5.85 -17.35
CA ARG A 325 -8.41 -4.60 -17.03
C ARG A 325 -9.43 -3.48 -16.85
N ASP A 326 -9.17 -2.61 -15.89
CA ASP A 326 -9.89 -1.38 -15.65
C ASP A 326 -8.86 -0.26 -15.44
N VAL A 327 -8.89 0.74 -16.30
CA VAL A 327 -8.00 1.89 -16.25
C VAL A 327 -8.85 3.13 -16.01
N ARG A 328 -8.45 3.92 -15.03
CA ARG A 328 -9.18 5.12 -14.65
C ARG A 328 -8.34 6.37 -14.83
N ASP A 329 -9.00 7.43 -15.30
CA ASP A 329 -8.34 8.73 -15.41
C ASP A 329 -8.14 9.34 -14.03
N PHE A 330 -6.91 9.68 -13.77
CA PHE A 330 -6.55 10.40 -12.59
C PHE A 330 -5.74 11.65 -13.00
N THR A 331 -6.42 12.63 -13.55
CA THR A 331 -5.81 13.89 -13.98
C THR A 331 -5.50 14.73 -12.76
N THR A 332 -4.29 14.59 -12.23
CA THR A 332 -3.79 15.48 -11.18
C THR A 332 -2.96 16.60 -11.78
N ARG A 333 -2.83 17.69 -11.05
CA ARG A 333 -1.74 18.64 -11.26
C ARG A 333 -0.41 17.92 -11.01
N ALA A 334 0.64 18.25 -11.74
CA ALA A 334 1.92 17.56 -11.78
C ALA A 334 2.65 17.41 -10.42
N ASP A 335 2.11 17.95 -9.35
CA ASP A 335 2.72 18.09 -8.03
C ASP A 335 2.12 17.15 -6.96
N TYR A 336 1.24 16.20 -7.37
CA TYR A 336 0.61 15.28 -6.43
C TYR A 336 1.30 13.90 -6.46
N GLN A 337 1.58 13.36 -5.30
CA GLN A 337 1.78 11.93 -5.13
C GLN A 337 0.41 11.26 -5.01
N TYR A 338 0.28 10.08 -5.58
CA TYR A 338 -0.96 9.31 -5.52
C TYR A 338 -0.67 7.82 -5.42
N THR A 339 -1.54 7.13 -4.72
CA THR A 339 -1.46 5.67 -4.51
C THR A 339 -2.85 5.08 -4.47
N VAL A 340 -2.95 3.79 -4.73
CA VAL A 340 -4.20 3.05 -4.49
C VAL A 340 -4.09 2.39 -3.12
N LYS A 341 -5.12 2.54 -2.29
CA LYS A 341 -5.27 1.85 -1.01
C LYS A 341 -6.55 1.05 -0.99
N LEU A 342 -6.56 -0.01 -0.21
CA LEU A 342 -7.75 -0.83 0.03
C LEU A 342 -8.26 -0.60 1.46
N ASP A 343 -9.58 -0.58 1.62
CA ASP A 343 -10.18 -0.70 2.94
C ASP A 343 -10.16 -2.17 3.43
N PRO A 344 -10.50 -2.46 4.68
CA PRO A 344 -10.56 -3.82 5.20
C PRO A 344 -11.54 -4.76 4.46
N LEU A 345 -12.50 -4.21 3.72
CA LEU A 345 -13.45 -4.96 2.90
C LEU A 345 -12.93 -5.21 1.47
N GLY A 346 -11.78 -4.63 1.11
CA GLY A 346 -11.15 -4.76 -0.20
C GLY A 346 -11.66 -3.77 -1.24
N ASN A 347 -12.41 -2.72 -0.85
CA ASN A 347 -12.75 -1.63 -1.76
C ASN A 347 -11.53 -0.75 -2.01
N ALA A 348 -11.35 -0.34 -3.25
CA ALA A 348 -10.19 0.44 -3.67
C ALA A 348 -10.47 1.94 -3.68
N TYR A 349 -9.51 2.71 -3.21
CA TYR A 349 -9.52 4.17 -3.18
C TYR A 349 -8.22 4.72 -3.74
N VAL A 350 -8.30 5.81 -4.46
CA VAL A 350 -7.13 6.59 -4.85
C VAL A 350 -6.93 7.69 -3.82
N VAL A 351 -5.79 7.65 -3.18
CA VAL A 351 -5.36 8.67 -2.21
C VAL A 351 -4.33 9.55 -2.87
N THR A 352 -4.57 10.86 -2.84
CA THR A 352 -3.63 11.85 -3.34
C THR A 352 -3.16 12.72 -2.22
N GLU A 353 -1.90 13.07 -2.26
CA GLU A 353 -1.28 13.91 -1.25
C GLU A 353 -0.47 15.01 -1.95
N ASN A 354 -0.72 16.25 -1.60
CA ASN A 354 0.16 17.37 -1.91
C ASN A 354 0.43 18.17 -0.64
N GLU A 355 1.29 19.19 -0.76
CA GLU A 355 1.81 19.97 0.36
C GLU A 355 0.74 20.46 1.36
N ASN A 356 -0.53 20.55 0.95
CA ASN A 356 -1.60 21.13 1.79
C ASN A 356 -2.94 20.40 1.71
N ARG A 357 -3.03 19.28 0.95
CA ARG A 357 -4.32 18.63 0.70
C ARG A 357 -4.19 17.14 0.51
N ILE A 358 -5.10 16.40 1.12
CA ILE A 358 -5.34 14.99 0.84
C ILE A 358 -6.70 14.88 0.17
N ALA A 359 -6.77 14.13 -0.93
CA ALA A 359 -8.04 13.74 -1.51
C ALA A 359 -8.13 12.22 -1.56
N ILE A 360 -9.29 11.69 -1.21
CA ILE A 360 -9.59 10.26 -1.20
C ILE A 360 -10.81 10.06 -2.10
N VAL A 361 -10.64 9.26 -3.14
CA VAL A 361 -11.67 9.02 -4.15
C VAL A 361 -11.86 7.53 -4.33
N PRO A 362 -13.10 7.00 -4.24
CA PRO A 362 -13.36 5.62 -4.62
C PRO A 362 -12.86 5.36 -6.05
N PHE A 363 -12.15 4.25 -6.24
CA PHE A 363 -11.59 3.91 -7.56
C PHE A 363 -12.68 3.85 -8.63
N GLU A 364 -13.84 3.30 -8.27
CA GLU A 364 -14.96 3.11 -9.20
C GLU A 364 -15.64 4.43 -9.64
N ASP A 365 -15.44 5.52 -8.90
CA ASP A 365 -16.01 6.84 -9.24
C ASP A 365 -15.17 7.62 -10.27
N LEU A 366 -13.95 7.14 -10.55
CA LEU A 366 -13.09 7.76 -11.54
C LEU A 366 -13.54 7.42 -12.97
N PRO A 367 -13.34 8.33 -13.95
CA PRO A 367 -13.68 8.08 -15.35
C PRO A 367 -12.92 6.88 -15.92
N VAL A 368 -13.62 5.97 -16.58
CA VAL A 368 -13.04 4.82 -17.26
C VAL A 368 -12.31 5.24 -18.52
N LEU A 369 -11.11 4.72 -18.73
CA LEU A 369 -10.32 4.87 -19.95
C LEU A 369 -9.79 3.53 -20.42
N ASP A 370 -9.50 3.41 -21.71
CA ASP A 370 -8.88 2.22 -22.32
C ASP A 370 -7.67 2.66 -23.16
N ASP A 371 -6.77 3.43 -22.55
CA ASP A 371 -5.65 4.07 -23.24
C ASP A 371 -4.28 3.44 -22.89
N ILE A 372 -4.26 2.35 -22.10
CA ILE A 372 -3.04 1.63 -21.74
C ILE A 372 -3.12 0.18 -22.20
N GLU A 373 -2.13 -0.23 -22.99
CA GLU A 373 -1.92 -1.61 -23.36
C GLU A 373 -0.87 -2.25 -22.41
N PHE A 374 -1.36 -3.17 -21.56
CA PHE A 374 -0.52 -3.92 -20.64
C PHE A 374 0.06 -5.15 -21.34
N MET A 375 1.32 -5.43 -21.06
CA MET A 375 2.05 -6.61 -21.50
C MET A 375 2.53 -7.40 -20.28
N LEU A 376 2.33 -8.71 -20.31
CA LEU A 376 2.88 -9.64 -19.31
C LEU A 376 3.89 -10.57 -20.00
N GLU A 377 5.16 -10.44 -19.62
CA GLU A 377 6.28 -11.22 -20.15
C GLU A 377 6.84 -12.19 -19.11
#